data_7153694d9c6ec00e1eb886745b448732
#
_entry.id   7153694d9c6ec00e1eb886745b448732
#
_cell.length_a   1.000
_cell.length_b   1.000
_cell.length_c   1.000
_cell.angle_alpha   90.00
_cell.angle_beta   90.00
_cell.angle_gamma   90.00
#
_symmetry.space_group_name_H-M   'P 1'
#
loop_
_entity.id
_entity.type
_entity.pdbx_description
1 polymer ?
#
loop_
_entity_poly.entity_id
_entity_poly.type
_entity_poly.pdbx_seq_one_letter_code
_entity_poly.pdbx_strand_id
1 'polypeptide(L)'
;MIRFSLLCVSVLAGLWAGACSKNTPTAPSTAATLSITPPSTTVLVIGQAQPYAVANAKTGAVVTWSTSNSTVLTIDSDGNATAIAVGIVTITATTDDGQTATLQVQVVPSYQGTWTGAITSTACTDIAGFASINYCARALGIAFPLTLNLAQSGLTISGTMTKSEAGGAVSGNVTGVIGTGGDVILAGTLSGISNGANLSVTLLSWNSLATGTKMTGIGSANVTSQQILGIATVQWSLGGVTLAP
;
A
#
# COMPACT_ATOMS: atom_id res chain seq x y z
N MET A 1 17.94 -51.55 -33.58
CA MET A 1 18.35 -52.92 -33.81
C MET A 1 19.29 -53.29 -32.69
N ILE A 2 18.91 -54.15 -31.81
CA ILE A 2 19.48 -55.40 -31.32
C ILE A 2 18.62 -55.84 -30.14
N ARG A 3 17.91 -56.93 -30.36
CA ARG A 3 17.16 -57.76 -29.39
C ARG A 3 18.12 -58.76 -28.77
N PHE A 4 17.98 -59.09 -27.51
CA PHE A 4 18.30 -60.40 -26.91
C PHE A 4 17.37 -60.56 -25.70
N SER A 5 16.55 -61.37 -25.70
CA SER A 5 16.04 -62.73 -25.60
C SER A 5 16.29 -63.41 -24.25
N LEU A 6 15.15 -63.83 -23.70
CA LEU A 6 14.87 -64.70 -22.55
C LEU A 6 15.90 -65.81 -22.28
N LEU A 7 16.03 -66.09 -20.98
CA LEU A 7 16.11 -67.45 -20.51
C LEU A 7 15.48 -67.62 -19.13
N CYS A 8 14.37 -68.31 -19.06
CA CYS A 8 13.78 -68.92 -17.87
C CYS A 8 14.61 -70.06 -17.37
N VAL A 9 14.92 -70.12 -16.08
CA VAL A 9 15.24 -71.36 -15.39
C VAL A 9 14.41 -71.42 -14.12
N SER A 10 13.50 -72.39 -14.12
CA SER A 10 12.66 -72.80 -12.98
C SER A 10 13.44 -73.77 -12.10
N VAL A 11 13.56 -73.45 -10.80
CA VAL A 11 13.89 -74.50 -9.80
C VAL A 11 12.96 -74.29 -8.61
N LEU A 12 12.26 -75.37 -8.26
CA LEU A 12 11.30 -75.55 -7.18
C LEU A 12 11.96 -75.59 -5.79
N ALA A 13 11.11 -75.22 -4.83
CA ALA A 13 10.99 -75.72 -3.46
C ALA A 13 11.80 -75.01 -2.35
N GLY A 14 11.05 -74.51 -1.42
CA GLY A 14 11.47 -74.18 -0.05
C GLY A 14 10.53 -73.22 0.67
N LEU A 15 9.45 -73.75 1.30
CA LEU A 15 8.62 -72.97 2.26
C LEU A 15 9.48 -72.52 3.43
N TRP A 16 9.67 -71.23 3.55
CA TRP A 16 9.96 -70.59 4.85
C TRP A 16 9.09 -69.34 4.97
N ALA A 17 8.07 -69.46 5.80
CA ALA A 17 7.25 -68.32 6.24
C ALA A 17 8.08 -67.52 7.23
N GLY A 18 8.90 -66.58 6.72
CA GLY A 18 9.49 -65.52 7.48
C GLY A 18 8.56 -64.31 7.46
N ALA A 19 7.87 -64.04 8.56
CA ALA A 19 7.11 -62.78 8.74
C ALA A 19 8.10 -61.60 8.71
N CYS A 20 8.33 -61.00 7.52
CA CYS A 20 8.93 -59.69 7.43
C CYS A 20 7.91 -58.66 7.93
N SER A 21 8.06 -58.30 9.19
CA SER A 21 7.51 -57.04 9.71
C SER A 21 8.05 -55.89 8.85
N LYS A 22 7.21 -55.36 7.97
CA LYS A 22 7.52 -54.15 7.24
C LYS A 22 7.49 -52.95 8.23
N ASN A 23 8.59 -52.72 8.90
CA ASN A 23 8.86 -51.42 9.45
C ASN A 23 9.03 -50.45 8.27
N THR A 24 7.93 -49.89 7.82
CA THR A 24 7.96 -48.70 6.96
C THR A 24 8.64 -47.59 7.77
N PRO A 25 9.81 -47.08 7.36
CA PRO A 25 10.35 -45.91 8.05
C PRO A 25 9.33 -44.79 7.93
N THR A 26 8.73 -44.42 9.06
CA THR A 26 7.94 -43.22 9.14
C THR A 26 8.89 -42.09 8.75
N ALA A 27 8.58 -41.43 7.63
CA ALA A 27 9.31 -40.21 7.24
C ALA A 27 9.30 -39.27 8.45
N PRO A 28 10.43 -38.63 8.78
CA PRO A 28 10.45 -37.70 9.88
C PRO A 28 9.39 -36.63 9.60
N SER A 29 8.39 -36.56 10.47
CA SER A 29 7.44 -35.46 10.49
C SER A 29 8.28 -34.19 10.66
N THR A 30 8.36 -33.37 9.63
CA THR A 30 8.92 -32.00 9.78
C THR A 30 8.03 -31.31 10.80
N ALA A 31 8.55 -31.08 12.01
CA ALA A 31 7.84 -30.34 13.03
C ALA A 31 7.47 -28.98 12.41
N ALA A 32 6.19 -28.64 12.47
CA ALA A 32 5.74 -27.37 11.94
C ALA A 32 6.41 -26.24 12.74
N THR A 33 7.04 -25.30 12.05
CA THR A 33 7.72 -24.17 12.67
C THR A 33 6.72 -23.17 13.23
N LEU A 34 7.04 -22.57 14.38
CA LEU A 34 6.26 -21.47 14.95
C LEU A 34 6.05 -20.38 13.90
N SER A 35 4.86 -19.84 13.80
CA SER A 35 4.52 -18.72 12.90
C SER A 35 3.57 -17.74 13.55
N ILE A 36 3.64 -16.46 13.16
CA ILE A 36 2.68 -15.44 13.56
C ILE A 36 1.61 -15.36 12.47
N THR A 37 0.34 -15.45 12.88
CA THR A 37 -0.80 -15.34 11.99
C THR A 37 -1.44 -13.96 12.16
N PRO A 38 -1.37 -13.08 11.14
CA PRO A 38 -2.12 -11.83 11.16
C PRO A 38 -3.60 -12.12 10.86
N PRO A 39 -4.54 -11.37 11.46
CA PRO A 39 -5.99 -11.62 11.24
C PRO A 39 -6.44 -11.28 9.81
N SER A 40 -5.89 -10.25 9.17
CA SER A 40 -6.29 -9.85 7.80
C SER A 40 -5.20 -9.16 7.00
N THR A 41 -4.34 -8.37 7.63
CA THR A 41 -3.33 -7.54 6.94
C THR A 41 -2.10 -7.33 7.82
N THR A 42 -0.98 -7.05 7.18
CA THR A 42 0.26 -6.59 7.81
C THR A 42 0.42 -5.06 7.70
N VAL A 43 -0.61 -4.36 7.25
CA VAL A 43 -0.65 -2.89 7.18
C VAL A 43 -1.68 -2.38 8.17
N LEU A 44 -1.24 -1.52 9.08
CA LEU A 44 -2.09 -0.86 10.06
C LEU A 44 -2.11 0.65 9.82
N VAL A 45 -3.27 1.24 10.01
CA VAL A 45 -3.39 2.70 10.06
C VAL A 45 -3.13 3.18 11.49
N ILE A 46 -2.46 4.33 11.64
CA ILE A 46 -2.22 4.95 12.96
C ILE A 46 -3.51 4.99 13.78
N GLY A 47 -3.44 4.56 15.03
CA GLY A 47 -4.56 4.45 15.95
C GLY A 47 -5.34 3.13 15.87
N GLN A 48 -5.09 2.28 14.88
CA GLN A 48 -5.69 0.94 14.82
C GLN A 48 -5.03 -0.02 15.81
N ALA A 49 -5.86 -0.86 16.42
CA ALA A 49 -5.42 -2.01 17.21
C ALA A 49 -5.80 -3.31 16.48
N GLN A 50 -4.93 -4.32 16.54
CA GLN A 50 -5.11 -5.60 15.87
C GLN A 50 -4.51 -6.73 16.69
N PRO A 51 -5.26 -7.83 16.95
CA PRO A 51 -4.73 -9.00 17.62
C PRO A 51 -3.90 -9.85 16.65
N TYR A 52 -2.78 -10.36 17.13
CA TYR A 52 -1.94 -11.36 16.47
C TYR A 52 -1.95 -12.65 17.28
N ALA A 53 -1.86 -13.77 16.60
CA ALA A 53 -1.79 -15.07 17.22
C ALA A 53 -0.59 -15.86 16.68
N VAL A 54 -0.11 -16.83 17.44
CA VAL A 54 0.87 -17.80 16.97
C VAL A 54 0.18 -19.07 16.50
N ALA A 55 0.74 -19.66 15.47
CA ALA A 55 0.40 -21.01 15.02
C ALA A 55 1.57 -21.96 15.23
N ASN A 56 1.29 -23.25 15.39
CA ASN A 56 2.25 -24.33 15.60
C ASN A 56 3.08 -24.20 16.89
N ALA A 57 2.62 -23.41 17.86
CA ALA A 57 3.19 -23.46 19.20
C ALA A 57 2.83 -24.80 19.87
N LYS A 58 3.72 -25.30 20.73
CA LYS A 58 3.44 -26.47 21.58
C LYS A 58 2.24 -26.19 22.46
N THR A 59 1.40 -27.21 22.68
CA THR A 59 0.24 -27.09 23.59
C THR A 59 0.69 -26.66 24.98
N GLY A 60 0.11 -25.53 25.46
CA GLY A 60 0.43 -24.97 26.76
C GLY A 60 1.68 -24.08 26.79
N ALA A 61 2.32 -23.80 25.65
CA ALA A 61 3.46 -22.89 25.58
C ALA A 61 3.06 -21.46 25.98
N VAL A 62 3.89 -20.82 26.78
CA VAL A 62 3.75 -19.40 27.12
C VAL A 62 4.43 -18.57 26.02
N VAL A 63 3.69 -17.62 25.45
CA VAL A 63 4.18 -16.76 24.37
C VAL A 63 4.53 -15.37 24.93
N THR A 64 5.72 -14.90 24.63
CA THR A 64 6.15 -13.52 24.90
C THR A 64 6.22 -12.74 23.58
N TRP A 65 5.62 -11.55 23.58
CA TRP A 65 5.57 -10.67 22.41
C TRP A 65 6.53 -9.49 22.57
N SER A 66 7.12 -9.07 21.46
CA SER A 66 7.94 -7.86 21.42
C SER A 66 7.87 -7.21 20.04
N THR A 67 8.26 -5.95 19.95
CA THR A 67 8.38 -5.19 18.71
C THR A 67 9.77 -4.59 18.57
N SER A 68 10.26 -4.46 17.36
CA SER A 68 11.57 -3.82 17.10
C SER A 68 11.57 -2.30 17.37
N ASN A 69 10.40 -1.66 17.41
CA ASN A 69 10.26 -0.24 17.71
C ASN A 69 8.90 0.08 18.35
N SER A 70 8.88 0.25 19.65
CA SER A 70 7.68 0.56 20.42
C SER A 70 7.13 1.99 20.21
N THR A 71 7.89 2.89 19.60
CA THR A 71 7.40 4.23 19.23
C THR A 71 6.56 4.23 17.94
N VAL A 72 6.68 3.17 17.14
CA VAL A 72 5.90 2.97 15.91
C VAL A 72 4.70 2.06 16.18
N LEU A 73 4.90 0.98 16.94
CA LEU A 73 3.87 0.00 17.26
C LEU A 73 4.17 -0.64 18.61
N THR A 74 3.18 -0.67 19.50
CA THR A 74 3.25 -1.46 20.74
C THR A 74 2.51 -2.76 20.58
N ILE A 75 2.91 -3.77 21.36
CA ILE A 75 2.22 -5.05 21.46
C ILE A 75 2.18 -5.48 22.92
N ASP A 76 1.02 -5.94 23.41
CA ASP A 76 0.84 -6.39 24.78
C ASP A 76 1.12 -7.90 24.92
N SER A 77 1.01 -8.43 26.16
CA SER A 77 1.22 -9.84 26.47
C SER A 77 0.22 -10.78 25.79
N ASP A 78 -0.94 -10.28 25.41
CA ASP A 78 -2.00 -11.04 24.75
C ASP A 78 -1.87 -11.04 23.22
N GLY A 79 -0.87 -10.31 22.69
CA GLY A 79 -0.63 -10.18 21.25
C GLY A 79 -1.45 -9.09 20.58
N ASN A 80 -2.08 -8.16 21.34
CA ASN A 80 -2.76 -7.02 20.75
C ASN A 80 -1.77 -5.92 20.42
N ALA A 81 -1.61 -5.65 19.13
CA ALA A 81 -0.74 -4.58 18.66
C ALA A 81 -1.52 -3.29 18.43
N THR A 82 -0.92 -2.14 18.81
CA THR A 82 -1.49 -0.80 18.57
C THR A 82 -0.51 0.03 17.76
N ALA A 83 -0.98 0.56 16.64
CA ALA A 83 -0.23 1.41 15.72
C ALA A 83 -0.16 2.85 16.25
N ILE A 84 1.07 3.41 16.40
CA ILE A 84 1.32 4.71 17.03
C ILE A 84 1.82 5.74 16.03
N ALA A 85 2.81 5.38 15.22
CA ALA A 85 3.46 6.28 14.27
C ALA A 85 3.81 5.56 12.97
N VAL A 86 4.00 6.32 11.90
CA VAL A 86 4.43 5.79 10.59
C VAL A 86 5.75 5.06 10.70
N GLY A 87 5.84 3.90 10.07
CA GLY A 87 7.08 3.13 10.00
C GLY A 87 6.87 1.66 9.69
N ILE A 88 7.96 0.95 9.57
CA ILE A 88 7.98 -0.51 9.42
C ILE A 88 8.63 -1.10 10.67
N VAL A 89 7.95 -2.06 11.28
CA VAL A 89 8.43 -2.74 12.47
C VAL A 89 8.35 -4.25 12.30
N THR A 90 9.15 -4.97 13.07
CA THR A 90 9.07 -6.42 13.19
C THR A 90 8.45 -6.77 14.54
N ILE A 91 7.34 -7.51 14.52
CA ILE A 91 6.78 -8.18 15.69
C ILE A 91 7.51 -9.50 15.83
N THR A 92 7.87 -9.85 17.06
CA THR A 92 8.50 -11.13 17.42
C THR A 92 7.67 -11.82 18.50
N ALA A 93 7.35 -13.09 18.27
CA ALA A 93 6.78 -13.99 19.26
C ALA A 93 7.84 -15.01 19.67
N THR A 94 8.03 -15.21 20.97
CA THR A 94 8.97 -16.18 21.54
C THR A 94 8.23 -17.08 22.52
N THR A 95 8.36 -18.39 22.36
CA THR A 95 7.80 -19.37 23.28
C THR A 95 8.78 -19.69 24.41
N ASP A 96 8.30 -20.19 25.54
CA ASP A 96 9.10 -20.58 26.70
C ASP A 96 10.09 -21.72 26.42
N ASP A 97 9.87 -22.50 25.37
CA ASP A 97 10.79 -23.51 24.85
C ASP A 97 11.83 -22.95 23.85
N GLY A 98 11.84 -21.63 23.64
CA GLY A 98 12.85 -20.91 22.86
C GLY A 98 12.58 -20.84 21.37
N GLN A 99 11.42 -21.28 20.85
CA GLN A 99 11.07 -21.05 19.45
C GLN A 99 10.72 -19.57 19.22
N THR A 100 11.07 -19.06 18.06
CA THR A 100 10.78 -17.67 17.68
C THR A 100 10.12 -17.60 16.31
N ALA A 101 9.19 -16.66 16.18
CA ALA A 101 8.60 -16.29 14.90
C ALA A 101 8.59 -14.76 14.75
N THR A 102 8.74 -14.26 13.54
CA THR A 102 8.76 -12.83 13.26
C THR A 102 7.78 -12.49 12.15
N LEU A 103 7.20 -11.28 12.21
CA LEU A 103 6.31 -10.74 11.19
C LEU A 103 6.60 -9.26 11.01
N GLN A 104 6.78 -8.82 9.76
CA GLN A 104 6.92 -7.41 9.45
C GLN A 104 5.55 -6.76 9.32
N VAL A 105 5.36 -5.60 9.98
CA VAL A 105 4.14 -4.79 9.95
C VAL A 105 4.51 -3.39 9.52
N GLN A 106 3.74 -2.83 8.60
CA GLN A 106 3.85 -1.44 8.18
C GLN A 106 2.72 -0.61 8.81
N VAL A 107 3.08 0.51 9.44
CA VAL A 107 2.14 1.49 9.97
C VAL A 107 2.11 2.71 9.05
N VAL A 108 0.92 3.14 8.65
CA VAL A 108 0.70 4.24 7.71
C VAL A 108 -0.31 5.26 8.24
N PRO A 109 -0.31 6.52 7.73
CA PRO A 109 -1.34 7.48 8.07
C PRO A 109 -2.70 7.07 7.50
N SER A 110 -3.79 7.68 8.00
CA SER A 110 -5.09 7.61 7.34
C SER A 110 -5.18 8.67 6.26
N TYR A 111 -5.57 8.25 5.07
CA TYR A 111 -5.95 9.12 3.97
C TYR A 111 -7.45 9.09 3.70
N GLN A 112 -8.18 8.20 4.36
CA GLN A 112 -9.62 8.04 4.17
C GLN A 112 -10.38 9.30 4.58
N GLY A 113 -11.33 9.72 3.75
CA GLY A 113 -12.23 10.83 4.03
C GLY A 113 -12.19 11.94 2.99
N THR A 114 -12.82 13.07 3.33
CA THR A 114 -12.88 14.26 2.48
C THR A 114 -11.82 15.26 2.93
N TRP A 115 -10.87 15.54 2.05
CA TRP A 115 -9.81 16.52 2.27
C TRP A 115 -10.12 17.78 1.47
N THR A 116 -10.10 18.93 2.14
CA THR A 116 -10.41 20.24 1.54
C THR A 116 -9.29 21.24 1.81
N GLY A 117 -9.04 22.12 0.86
CA GLY A 117 -8.01 23.14 0.97
C GLY A 117 -7.69 23.76 -0.36
N ALA A 118 -6.42 24.08 -0.60
CA ALA A 118 -5.97 24.65 -1.86
C ALA A 118 -4.63 24.07 -2.31
N ILE A 119 -4.41 24.07 -3.62
CA ILE A 119 -3.10 23.93 -4.26
C ILE A 119 -2.69 25.26 -4.87
N THR A 120 -1.43 25.64 -4.66
CA THR A 120 -0.86 26.86 -5.22
C THR A 120 0.10 26.52 -6.34
N SER A 121 -0.07 27.13 -7.51
CA SER A 121 0.86 26.96 -8.63
C SER A 121 2.19 27.64 -8.33
N THR A 122 3.26 26.84 -8.26
CA THR A 122 4.61 27.29 -7.92
C THR A 122 5.52 27.46 -9.14
N ALA A 123 5.24 26.70 -10.20
CA ALA A 123 5.90 26.86 -11.50
C ALA A 123 4.92 26.50 -12.61
N CYS A 124 5.11 27.11 -13.78
CA CYS A 124 4.28 26.86 -14.95
C CYS A 124 5.08 27.17 -16.22
N THR A 125 4.92 26.29 -17.22
CA THR A 125 5.42 26.49 -18.59
C THR A 125 4.32 26.19 -19.55
N ASP A 126 4.13 27.04 -20.57
CA ASP A 126 3.11 26.87 -21.59
C ASP A 126 3.69 27.05 -23.00
N ILE A 127 3.10 26.36 -23.95
CA ILE A 127 3.48 26.41 -25.37
C ILE A 127 2.24 26.55 -26.26
N ALA A 128 2.48 27.06 -27.49
CA ALA A 128 1.46 27.23 -28.53
C ALA A 128 0.25 28.06 -28.03
N GLY A 129 -0.97 27.57 -28.21
CA GLY A 129 -2.19 28.28 -27.85
C GLY A 129 -2.33 28.63 -26.38
N PHE A 130 -1.76 27.81 -25.45
CA PHE A 130 -1.74 28.14 -24.03
C PHE A 130 -0.87 29.36 -23.74
N ALA A 131 0.30 29.50 -24.40
CA ALA A 131 1.13 30.68 -24.32
C ALA A 131 0.41 31.91 -24.90
N SER A 132 -0.30 31.76 -26.02
CA SER A 132 -1.04 32.85 -26.66
C SER A 132 -2.15 33.44 -25.78
N ILE A 133 -2.73 32.64 -24.88
CA ILE A 133 -3.73 33.10 -23.90
C ILE A 133 -3.11 33.49 -22.55
N ASN A 134 -1.77 33.50 -22.43
CA ASN A 134 -1.05 33.77 -21.18
C ASN A 134 -1.51 32.91 -20.00
N TYR A 135 -1.68 31.60 -20.26
CA TYR A 135 -2.23 30.67 -19.25
C TYR A 135 -1.36 30.67 -17.98
N CYS A 136 -0.05 30.47 -18.11
CA CYS A 136 0.87 30.42 -16.99
C CYS A 136 0.97 31.74 -16.23
N ALA A 137 0.91 32.89 -16.90
CA ALA A 137 0.91 34.20 -16.22
C ALA A 137 -0.31 34.41 -15.31
N ARG A 138 -1.44 33.74 -15.64
CA ARG A 138 -2.67 33.81 -14.85
C ARG A 138 -2.76 32.69 -13.79
N ALA A 139 -2.01 31.59 -13.94
CA ALA A 139 -2.03 30.46 -13.04
C ALA A 139 -0.99 30.57 -11.93
N LEU A 140 0.19 31.16 -12.23
CA LEU A 140 1.32 31.22 -11.31
C LEU A 140 0.99 32.03 -10.05
N GLY A 141 1.28 31.44 -8.89
CA GLY A 141 1.02 32.06 -7.57
C GLY A 141 -0.43 32.01 -7.14
N ILE A 142 -1.35 31.50 -7.97
CA ILE A 142 -2.76 31.40 -7.63
C ILE A 142 -3.03 30.14 -6.83
N ALA A 143 -3.82 30.28 -5.76
CA ALA A 143 -4.34 29.19 -4.97
C ALA A 143 -5.67 28.73 -5.56
N PHE A 144 -5.76 27.46 -5.95
CA PHE A 144 -6.95 26.82 -6.49
C PHE A 144 -7.58 25.94 -5.41
N PRO A 145 -8.86 26.12 -5.07
CA PRO A 145 -9.55 25.22 -4.15
C PRO A 145 -9.48 23.78 -4.63
N LEU A 146 -9.20 22.88 -3.68
CA LEU A 146 -9.05 21.45 -3.90
C LEU A 146 -9.97 20.68 -2.98
N THR A 147 -10.62 19.65 -3.51
CA THR A 147 -11.32 18.62 -2.73
C THR A 147 -10.85 17.25 -3.19
N LEU A 148 -10.46 16.41 -2.22
CA LEU A 148 -10.14 15.01 -2.43
C LEU A 148 -11.12 14.17 -1.58
N ASN A 149 -11.86 13.26 -2.21
CA ASN A 149 -12.63 12.26 -1.51
C ASN A 149 -11.93 10.92 -1.69
N LEU A 150 -11.28 10.45 -0.63
CA LEU A 150 -10.39 9.30 -0.70
C LEU A 150 -10.92 8.14 0.13
N ALA A 151 -10.79 6.94 -0.40
CA ALA A 151 -10.94 5.66 0.27
C ALA A 151 -9.57 4.98 0.34
N GLN A 152 -9.29 4.32 1.47
CA GLN A 152 -8.04 3.60 1.72
C GLN A 152 -8.31 2.13 2.00
N SER A 153 -7.56 1.26 1.34
CA SER A 153 -7.54 -0.18 1.60
C SER A 153 -6.09 -0.66 1.68
N GLY A 154 -5.60 -0.86 2.89
CA GLY A 154 -4.18 -1.13 3.14
C GLY A 154 -3.29 -0.02 2.59
N LEU A 155 -2.45 -0.33 1.62
CA LEU A 155 -1.56 0.63 0.95
C LEU A 155 -2.17 1.29 -0.28
N THR A 156 -3.37 0.89 -0.71
CA THR A 156 -3.99 1.45 -1.92
C THR A 156 -4.98 2.55 -1.58
N ILE A 157 -4.94 3.59 -2.41
CA ILE A 157 -5.85 4.73 -2.35
C ILE A 157 -6.66 4.76 -3.64
N SER A 158 -7.95 5.07 -3.52
CA SER A 158 -8.83 5.38 -4.63
C SER A 158 -9.78 6.49 -4.24
N GLY A 159 -10.27 7.24 -5.22
CA GLY A 159 -11.21 8.32 -4.91
C GLY A 159 -11.39 9.29 -6.05
N THR A 160 -11.83 10.48 -5.70
CA THR A 160 -12.02 11.58 -6.65
C THR A 160 -11.24 12.82 -6.22
N MET A 161 -10.73 13.54 -7.20
CA MET A 161 -10.11 14.86 -7.02
C MET A 161 -10.92 15.88 -7.80
N THR A 162 -11.22 17.01 -7.16
CA THR A 162 -11.85 18.18 -7.80
C THR A 162 -10.97 19.39 -7.53
N LYS A 163 -10.57 20.08 -8.58
CA LYS A 163 -9.84 21.34 -8.54
C LYS A 163 -10.74 22.42 -9.13
N SER A 164 -11.03 23.46 -8.35
CA SER A 164 -11.77 24.60 -8.87
C SER A 164 -10.91 25.42 -9.82
N GLU A 165 -11.53 25.91 -10.86
CA GLU A 165 -10.93 26.76 -11.90
C GLU A 165 -11.71 28.06 -12.01
N ALA A 166 -11.13 29.05 -12.68
CA ALA A 166 -11.87 30.27 -13.01
C ALA A 166 -13.06 29.92 -13.95
N GLY A 167 -14.28 30.20 -13.48
CA GLY A 167 -15.50 29.91 -14.24
C GLY A 167 -15.86 28.44 -14.37
N GLY A 168 -15.38 27.57 -13.46
CA GLY A 168 -15.73 26.15 -13.45
C GLY A 168 -14.89 25.29 -12.52
N ALA A 169 -14.79 24.01 -12.85
CA ALA A 169 -13.96 23.03 -12.12
C ALA A 169 -13.53 21.89 -13.05
N VAL A 170 -12.44 21.25 -12.71
CA VAL A 170 -12.02 19.96 -13.27
C VAL A 170 -12.09 18.90 -12.18
N SER A 171 -12.62 17.73 -12.51
CA SER A 171 -12.72 16.62 -11.58
C SER A 171 -12.47 15.29 -12.28
N GLY A 172 -12.08 14.28 -11.51
CA GLY A 172 -11.83 12.93 -12.02
C GLY A 172 -11.46 11.95 -10.94
N ASN A 173 -11.37 10.69 -11.33
CA ASN A 173 -10.92 9.63 -10.45
C ASN A 173 -9.40 9.68 -10.29
N VAL A 174 -8.96 9.42 -9.07
CA VAL A 174 -7.56 9.25 -8.72
C VAL A 174 -7.36 7.91 -8.05
N THR A 175 -6.21 7.32 -8.30
CA THR A 175 -5.74 6.10 -7.64
C THR A 175 -4.31 6.32 -7.17
N GLY A 176 -3.88 5.57 -6.16
CA GLY A 176 -2.53 5.73 -5.66
C GLY A 176 -2.10 4.64 -4.71
N VAL A 177 -0.87 4.80 -4.26
CA VAL A 177 -0.23 3.89 -3.29
C VAL A 177 0.46 4.70 -2.19
N ILE A 178 0.46 4.13 -0.99
CA ILE A 178 1.18 4.68 0.16
C ILE A 178 2.56 4.05 0.20
N GLY A 179 3.59 4.88 0.23
CA GLY A 179 4.98 4.47 0.35
C GLY A 179 5.37 4.04 1.77
N THR A 180 6.59 3.57 1.93
CA THR A 180 7.13 3.13 3.22
C THR A 180 7.31 4.28 4.22
N GLY A 181 7.45 5.52 3.74
CA GLY A 181 7.49 6.75 4.54
C GLY A 181 6.09 7.27 4.91
N GLY A 182 5.04 6.61 4.47
CA GLY A 182 3.65 7.02 4.69
C GLY A 182 3.13 8.06 3.71
N ASP A 183 3.96 8.54 2.78
CA ASP A 183 3.54 9.44 1.71
C ASP A 183 2.65 8.72 0.69
N VAL A 184 1.67 9.44 0.13
CA VAL A 184 0.81 8.91 -0.94
C VAL A 184 1.21 9.50 -2.28
N ILE A 185 1.34 8.62 -3.27
CA ILE A 185 1.55 8.97 -4.67
C ILE A 185 0.22 8.74 -5.40
N LEU A 186 -0.36 9.82 -5.97
CA LEU A 186 -1.60 9.73 -6.72
C LEU A 186 -1.36 9.91 -8.23
N ALA A 187 -2.17 9.22 -9.01
CA ALA A 187 -2.27 9.36 -10.46
C ALA A 187 -3.73 9.50 -10.88
N GLY A 188 -3.97 10.18 -11.99
CA GLY A 188 -5.31 10.34 -12.54
C GLY A 188 -5.38 11.46 -13.58
N THR A 189 -6.53 11.57 -14.21
CA THR A 189 -6.86 12.65 -15.15
C THR A 189 -8.16 13.30 -14.72
N LEU A 190 -8.15 14.62 -14.58
CA LEU A 190 -9.32 15.43 -14.26
C LEU A 190 -9.81 16.09 -15.56
N SER A 191 -11.10 16.20 -15.71
CA SER A 191 -11.71 16.84 -16.87
C SER A 191 -12.80 17.79 -16.42
N GLY A 192 -13.03 18.85 -17.17
CA GLY A 192 -14.06 19.84 -16.84
C GLY A 192 -13.90 21.14 -17.63
N ILE A 193 -14.49 22.20 -17.11
CA ILE A 193 -14.54 23.49 -17.79
C ILE A 193 -13.82 24.56 -16.97
N SER A 194 -13.02 25.38 -17.65
CA SER A 194 -12.46 26.62 -17.09
C SER A 194 -12.61 27.71 -18.14
N ASN A 195 -13.22 28.83 -17.77
CA ASN A 195 -13.48 29.98 -18.67
C ASN A 195 -14.11 29.56 -20.01
N GLY A 196 -15.04 28.61 -19.99
CA GLY A 196 -15.74 28.12 -21.19
C GLY A 196 -14.96 27.14 -22.06
N ALA A 197 -13.69 26.84 -21.72
CA ALA A 197 -12.90 25.84 -22.43
C ALA A 197 -12.92 24.50 -21.68
N ASN A 198 -13.04 23.40 -22.43
CA ASN A 198 -12.87 22.05 -21.88
C ASN A 198 -11.39 21.79 -21.60
N LEU A 199 -11.07 21.52 -20.35
CA LEU A 199 -9.72 21.18 -19.92
C LEU A 199 -9.61 19.70 -19.54
N SER A 200 -8.43 19.15 -19.78
CA SER A 200 -7.97 17.88 -19.26
C SER A 200 -6.68 18.10 -18.50
N VAL A 201 -6.64 17.70 -17.23
CA VAL A 201 -5.49 17.86 -16.31
C VAL A 201 -5.02 16.47 -15.94
N THR A 202 -3.89 16.04 -16.51
CA THR A 202 -3.29 14.73 -16.23
C THR A 202 -2.17 14.89 -15.21
N LEU A 203 -2.30 14.25 -14.07
CA LEU A 203 -1.26 14.24 -13.04
C LEU A 203 0.00 13.55 -13.58
N LEU A 204 1.14 14.22 -13.53
CA LEU A 204 2.46 13.69 -13.86
C LEU A 204 3.15 13.16 -12.60
N SER A 205 2.98 13.90 -11.51
CA SER A 205 3.43 13.53 -10.19
C SER A 205 2.49 14.11 -9.14
N TRP A 206 2.29 13.37 -8.08
CA TRP A 206 1.64 13.84 -6.87
C TRP A 206 2.25 13.06 -5.73
N ASN A 207 2.83 13.78 -4.78
CA ASN A 207 3.37 13.19 -3.56
C ASN A 207 2.92 14.05 -2.38
N SER A 208 2.20 13.46 -1.44
CA SER A 208 1.72 14.15 -0.26
C SER A 208 1.77 13.26 0.97
N LEU A 209 1.95 13.88 2.14
CA LEU A 209 2.00 13.25 3.44
C LEU A 209 0.89 13.79 4.33
N ALA A 210 0.09 12.89 4.90
CA ALA A 210 -0.89 13.22 5.92
C ALA A 210 -0.25 13.12 7.32
N THR A 211 -0.44 14.16 8.13
CA THR A 211 -0.03 14.22 9.53
C THR A 211 -1.24 14.64 10.35
N GLY A 212 -1.87 13.68 11.00
CA GLY A 212 -3.17 13.88 11.64
C GLY A 212 -4.23 14.30 10.61
N THR A 213 -4.85 15.46 10.81
CA THR A 213 -5.88 16.01 9.93
C THR A 213 -5.33 16.96 8.85
N LYS A 214 -4.01 17.07 8.68
CA LYS A 214 -3.39 17.95 7.69
C LYS A 214 -2.68 17.14 6.63
N MET A 215 -2.75 17.58 5.38
CA MET A 215 -2.01 17.02 4.26
C MET A 215 -1.16 18.11 3.61
N THR A 216 0.11 17.81 3.39
CA THR A 216 1.06 18.69 2.69
C THR A 216 1.76 17.90 1.58
N GLY A 217 2.24 18.58 0.56
CA GLY A 217 2.91 17.90 -0.54
C GLY A 217 3.15 18.79 -1.74
N ILE A 218 3.56 18.15 -2.81
CA ILE A 218 3.80 18.76 -4.11
C ILE A 218 3.18 17.90 -5.21
N GLY A 219 2.88 18.53 -6.34
CA GLY A 219 2.39 17.83 -7.52
C GLY A 219 2.75 18.54 -8.79
N SER A 220 2.62 17.84 -9.91
CA SER A 220 2.71 18.44 -11.24
C SER A 220 1.70 17.78 -12.18
N ALA A 221 1.26 18.53 -13.18
CA ALA A 221 0.33 18.04 -14.17
C ALA A 221 0.52 18.71 -15.53
N ASN A 222 0.09 17.99 -16.55
CA ASN A 222 -0.14 18.54 -17.86
C ASN A 222 -1.59 18.98 -18.02
N VAL A 223 -1.78 20.18 -18.53
CA VAL A 223 -3.08 20.76 -18.85
C VAL A 223 -3.19 20.85 -20.36
N THR A 224 -4.23 20.25 -20.92
CA THR A 224 -4.56 20.24 -22.34
C THR A 224 -6.01 20.67 -22.55
N SER A 225 -6.38 21.04 -23.76
CA SER A 225 -7.74 21.41 -24.15
C SER A 225 -8.03 20.96 -25.57
N GLN A 226 -9.29 20.65 -25.86
CA GLN A 226 -9.72 20.38 -27.23
C GLN A 226 -9.83 21.66 -28.08
N GLN A 227 -10.02 22.82 -27.43
CA GLN A 227 -10.19 24.12 -28.08
C GLN A 227 -8.87 24.92 -28.20
N ILE A 228 -7.87 24.59 -27.41
CA ILE A 228 -6.60 25.33 -27.32
C ILE A 228 -5.47 24.39 -27.68
N LEU A 229 -4.81 24.65 -28.81
CA LEU A 229 -3.67 23.87 -29.24
C LEU A 229 -2.48 24.07 -28.30
N GLY A 230 -1.81 22.98 -27.93
CA GLY A 230 -0.62 23.00 -27.08
C GLY A 230 -0.85 22.41 -25.70
N ILE A 231 0.06 22.70 -24.82
CA ILE A 231 0.07 22.13 -23.47
C ILE A 231 0.63 23.19 -22.48
N ALA A 232 0.10 23.16 -21.26
CA ALA A 232 0.74 23.81 -20.12
C ALA A 232 1.15 22.74 -19.10
N THR A 233 2.37 22.85 -18.56
CA THR A 233 2.85 22.02 -17.47
C THR A 233 2.91 22.87 -16.21
N VAL A 234 2.19 22.45 -15.17
CA VAL A 234 2.05 23.19 -13.91
C VAL A 234 2.64 22.36 -12.78
N GLN A 235 3.36 23.02 -11.87
CA GLN A 235 3.78 22.45 -10.59
C GLN A 235 2.98 23.11 -9.47
N TRP A 236 2.64 22.35 -8.45
CA TRP A 236 1.85 22.80 -7.31
C TRP A 236 2.52 22.48 -5.99
N SER A 237 2.25 23.33 -4.99
CA SER A 237 2.38 22.99 -3.59
C SER A 237 1.02 22.83 -2.95
N LEU A 238 0.89 21.84 -2.07
CA LEU A 238 -0.28 21.66 -1.21
C LEU A 238 0.01 22.39 0.09
N GLY A 239 -0.74 23.45 0.34
CA GLY A 239 -0.70 24.20 1.60
C GLY A 239 -2.07 24.25 2.23
N GLY A 240 -2.18 23.75 3.49
CA GLY A 240 -3.42 23.86 4.24
C GLY A 240 -4.58 22.98 3.76
N VAL A 241 -4.30 21.83 3.15
CA VAL A 241 -5.31 20.80 2.88
C VAL A 241 -5.62 20.09 4.20
N THR A 242 -6.88 20.06 4.61
CA THR A 242 -7.33 19.49 5.89
C THR A 242 -8.43 18.47 5.67
N LEU A 243 -8.45 17.45 6.54
CA LEU A 243 -9.54 16.49 6.61
C LEU A 243 -10.79 17.19 7.16
N ALA A 244 -11.90 17.08 6.44
CA ALA A 244 -13.19 17.58 6.90
C ALA A 244 -13.67 16.78 8.13
N PRO A 245 -14.33 17.44 9.10
CA PRO A 245 -14.87 16.79 10.28
C PRO A 245 -15.98 15.79 9.98
#